data_1f6c3279c4a57ac75fd9778b7bd7cb76
#
_entry.id   1f6c3279c4a57ac75fd9778b7bd7cb76
#
_cell.length_a   1.000
_cell.length_b   1.000
_cell.length_c   1.000
_cell.angle_alpha   90.00
_cell.angle_beta   90.00
_cell.angle_gamma   90.00
#
_symmetry.space_group_name_H-M   'P 1'
#
loop_
_entity.id
_entity.type
_entity.pdbx_description
1 polymer ?
#
loop_
_entity_poly.entity_id
_entity_poly.type
_entity_poly.pdbx_seq_one_letter_code
_entity_poly.pdbx_strand_id
1 'polypeptide(L)'
;MFAQLGYYICVPFAWLTRLFYTWTGSYGVALILFTLMVTLVLLPFQLKSKKSMLRMGRMNGKVQEIQKKYANNKEKQQQEIADLYAREGVNPMSGCLWSFLPFPILIALYYIIRTPLRFFMNLSNEVITEITDLAVSLGYTAPAANNAYEQIYLTDFIHDHWASFAGKFDGLIDLDYSFLGIDLASQPSQ
;
A
#
# COMPACT_ATOMS: atom_id res chain seq x y z
N MET A 1 -12.61 -5.80 -13.87
CA MET A 1 -11.90 -6.98 -13.38
C MET A 1 -10.78 -6.60 -12.40
N PHE A 2 -9.82 -5.72 -12.74
CA PHE A 2 -8.75 -5.29 -11.79
C PHE A 2 -9.27 -4.53 -10.56
N ALA A 3 -10.33 -3.72 -10.70
CA ALA A 3 -10.92 -3.00 -9.57
C ALA A 3 -11.59 -3.93 -8.54
N GLN A 4 -12.20 -5.02 -9.00
CA GLN A 4 -12.78 -6.02 -8.09
C GLN A 4 -11.71 -6.83 -7.37
N LEU A 5 -10.64 -7.21 -8.08
CA LEU A 5 -9.50 -7.89 -7.46
C LEU A 5 -8.84 -7.01 -6.38
N GLY A 6 -8.69 -5.71 -6.68
CA GLY A 6 -8.22 -4.73 -5.72
C GLY A 6 -9.09 -4.65 -4.47
N TYR A 7 -10.42 -4.64 -4.64
CA TYR A 7 -11.37 -4.61 -3.53
C TYR A 7 -11.21 -5.83 -2.60
N TYR A 8 -11.18 -7.04 -3.14
CA TYR A 8 -11.00 -8.26 -2.33
C TYR A 8 -9.67 -8.30 -1.57
N ILE A 9 -8.63 -7.70 -2.12
CA ILE A 9 -7.34 -7.57 -1.43
C ILE A 9 -7.42 -6.48 -0.34
N CYS A 10 -8.10 -5.35 -0.61
CA CYS A 10 -8.20 -4.26 0.35
C CYS A 10 -9.05 -4.59 1.58
N VAL A 11 -10.12 -5.38 1.44
CA VAL A 11 -11.07 -5.68 2.52
C VAL A 11 -10.40 -6.25 3.78
N PRO A 12 -9.58 -7.33 3.72
CA PRO A 12 -8.94 -7.86 4.92
C PRO A 12 -7.93 -6.88 5.55
N PHE A 13 -7.23 -6.11 4.72
CA PHE A 13 -6.28 -5.12 5.21
C PHE A 13 -6.98 -3.91 5.83
N ALA A 14 -8.08 -3.45 5.25
CA ALA A 14 -8.91 -2.39 5.80
C ALA A 14 -9.52 -2.79 7.14
N TRP A 15 -10.06 -4.02 7.25
CA TRP A 15 -10.57 -4.57 8.49
C TRP A 15 -9.49 -4.59 9.59
N LEU A 16 -8.28 -5.01 9.25
CA LEU A 16 -7.17 -5.07 10.19
C LEU A 16 -6.73 -3.67 10.65
N THR A 17 -6.64 -2.71 9.71
CA THR A 17 -6.31 -1.32 10.04
C THR A 17 -7.37 -0.71 10.94
N ARG A 18 -8.67 -0.97 10.67
CA ARG A 18 -9.79 -0.54 11.49
C ARG A 18 -9.71 -1.15 12.90
N LEU A 19 -9.33 -2.42 13.03
CA LEU A 19 -9.14 -3.07 14.33
C LEU A 19 -8.05 -2.35 15.15
N PHE A 20 -6.93 -2.02 14.55
CA PHE A 20 -5.88 -1.26 15.22
C PHE A 20 -6.32 0.16 15.59
N TYR A 21 -7.12 0.80 14.73
CA TYR A 21 -7.68 2.10 15.01
C TYR A 21 -8.61 2.08 16.23
N THR A 22 -9.49 1.08 16.34
CA THR A 22 -10.40 0.94 17.49
C THR A 22 -9.65 0.72 18.81
N TRP A 23 -8.43 0.16 18.77
CA TRP A 23 -7.60 -0.06 19.94
C TRP A 23 -6.77 1.16 20.35
N THR A 24 -6.32 1.94 19.38
CA THR A 24 -5.35 3.01 19.61
C THR A 24 -5.99 4.40 19.63
N GLY A 25 -7.15 4.57 18.99
CA GLY A 25 -7.81 5.87 18.83
C GLY A 25 -7.07 6.86 17.93
N SER A 26 -5.92 6.47 17.35
CA SER A 26 -5.11 7.31 16.49
C SER A 26 -4.84 6.64 15.14
N TYR A 27 -5.19 7.32 14.05
CA TYR A 27 -5.01 6.79 12.69
C TYR A 27 -3.54 6.54 12.35
N GLY A 28 -2.65 7.46 12.73
CA GLY A 28 -1.22 7.31 12.52
C GLY A 28 -0.62 6.10 13.23
N VAL A 29 -1.00 5.86 14.51
CA VAL A 29 -0.56 4.70 15.27
C VAL A 29 -1.12 3.39 14.65
N ALA A 30 -2.37 3.39 14.23
CA ALA A 30 -2.98 2.24 13.57
C ALA A 30 -2.24 1.84 12.28
N LEU A 31 -1.82 2.81 11.47
CA LEU A 31 -1.01 2.58 10.26
C LEU A 31 0.38 2.03 10.59
N ILE A 32 1.04 2.53 11.65
CA ILE A 32 2.34 2.01 12.09
C ILE A 32 2.20 0.55 12.54
N LEU A 33 1.22 0.22 13.37
CA LEU A 33 0.98 -1.15 13.84
C LEU A 33 0.64 -2.09 12.69
N PHE A 34 -0.19 -1.64 11.75
CA PHE A 34 -0.50 -2.37 10.54
C PHE A 34 0.76 -2.69 9.72
N THR A 35 1.60 -1.68 9.47
CA THR A 35 2.84 -1.83 8.70
C THR A 35 3.81 -2.79 9.40
N LEU A 36 3.92 -2.70 10.72
CA LEU A 36 4.77 -3.54 11.55
C LEU A 36 4.31 -5.00 11.47
N MET A 37 3.01 -5.24 11.62
CA MET A 37 2.41 -6.58 11.51
C MET A 37 2.63 -7.18 10.13
N VAL A 38 2.33 -6.42 9.05
CA VAL A 38 2.55 -6.88 7.67
C VAL A 38 4.02 -7.20 7.43
N THR A 39 4.93 -6.36 7.93
CA THR A 39 6.37 -6.58 7.80
C THR A 39 6.81 -7.87 8.50
N LEU A 40 6.29 -8.14 9.70
CA LEU A 40 6.56 -9.39 10.43
C LEU A 40 6.06 -10.62 9.68
N VAL A 41 4.86 -10.56 9.12
CA VAL A 41 4.29 -11.66 8.32
C VAL A 41 5.10 -11.89 7.05
N LEU A 42 5.58 -10.82 6.41
CA LEU A 42 6.38 -10.90 5.19
C LEU A 42 7.86 -11.21 5.43
N LEU A 43 8.34 -11.09 6.68
CA LEU A 43 9.75 -11.27 7.03
C LEU A 43 10.34 -12.60 6.55
N PRO A 44 9.71 -13.78 6.74
CA PRO A 44 10.24 -15.05 6.25
C PRO A 44 10.36 -15.08 4.72
N PHE A 45 9.44 -14.44 4.02
CA PHE A 45 9.47 -14.34 2.55
C PHE A 45 10.61 -13.41 2.09
N GLN A 46 10.78 -12.27 2.75
CA GLN A 46 11.87 -11.33 2.48
C GLN A 46 13.25 -11.96 2.73
N LEU A 47 13.40 -12.76 3.80
CA LEU A 47 14.63 -13.47 4.07
C LEU A 47 14.98 -14.48 2.97
N LYS A 48 13.98 -15.23 2.45
CA LYS A 48 14.17 -16.13 1.30
C LYS A 48 14.61 -15.37 0.04
N SER A 49 13.98 -14.23 -0.24
CA SER A 49 14.35 -13.35 -1.35
C SER A 49 15.78 -12.86 -1.23
N LYS A 50 16.15 -12.29 -0.08
CA LYS A 50 17.51 -11.80 0.18
C LYS A 50 18.56 -12.91 0.07
N LYS A 51 18.25 -14.13 0.56
CA LYS A 51 19.16 -15.29 0.43
C LYS A 51 19.37 -15.67 -1.02
N SER A 52 18.33 -15.63 -1.86
CA SER A 52 18.45 -15.87 -3.31
C SER A 52 19.29 -14.79 -3.99
N MET A 53 19.05 -13.51 -3.67
CA MET A 53 19.86 -12.40 -4.20
C MET A 53 21.33 -12.48 -3.81
N LEU A 54 21.64 -12.87 -2.57
CA LEU A 54 23.02 -13.05 -2.11
C LEU A 54 23.74 -14.19 -2.86
N ARG A 55 23.05 -15.28 -3.17
CA ARG A 55 23.59 -16.36 -4.01
C ARG A 55 23.89 -15.85 -5.42
N MET A 56 22.96 -15.10 -6.03
CA MET A 56 23.18 -14.47 -7.32
C MET A 56 24.36 -13.49 -7.29
N GLY A 57 24.47 -12.67 -6.23
CA GLY A 57 25.58 -11.74 -6.06
C GLY A 57 26.95 -12.40 -6.05
N ARG A 58 27.08 -13.58 -5.40
CA ARG A 58 28.32 -14.37 -5.41
C ARG A 58 28.71 -14.90 -6.79
N MET A 59 27.74 -15.05 -7.68
CA MET A 59 27.97 -15.54 -9.04
C MET A 59 28.33 -14.42 -10.02
N ASN A 60 28.16 -13.14 -9.64
CA ASN A 60 28.44 -12.01 -10.53
C ASN A 60 29.86 -12.02 -11.09
N GLY A 61 30.86 -12.48 -10.32
CA GLY A 61 32.23 -12.65 -10.81
C GLY A 61 32.28 -13.62 -11.99
N LYS A 62 31.70 -14.82 -11.84
CA LYS A 62 31.64 -15.83 -12.90
C LYS A 62 30.88 -15.37 -14.12
N VAL A 63 29.79 -14.62 -13.90
CA VAL A 63 28.98 -14.02 -14.98
C VAL A 63 29.79 -13.00 -15.76
N GLN A 64 30.56 -12.14 -15.07
CA GLN A 64 31.42 -11.16 -15.74
C GLN A 64 32.57 -11.84 -16.54
N GLU A 65 33.13 -12.93 -16.06
CA GLU A 65 34.12 -13.72 -16.82
C GLU A 65 33.52 -14.28 -18.11
N ILE A 66 32.32 -14.86 -18.05
CA ILE A 66 31.58 -15.35 -19.22
C ILE A 66 31.30 -14.20 -20.18
N GLN A 67 30.86 -13.05 -19.67
CA GLN A 67 30.59 -11.85 -20.48
C GLN A 67 31.83 -11.36 -21.24
N LYS A 68 32.96 -11.35 -20.56
CA LYS A 68 34.27 -10.98 -21.18
C LYS A 68 34.73 -12.01 -22.21
N LYS A 69 34.58 -13.29 -21.88
CA LYS A 69 35.01 -14.40 -22.75
C LYS A 69 34.23 -14.49 -24.04
N TYR A 70 32.91 -14.20 -23.98
CA TYR A 70 32.03 -14.30 -25.14
C TYR A 70 31.49 -12.91 -25.59
N ALA A 71 32.32 -11.84 -25.44
CA ALA A 71 31.97 -10.47 -25.75
C ALA A 71 31.44 -10.29 -27.21
N ASN A 72 31.97 -11.09 -28.15
CA ASN A 72 31.64 -11.00 -29.58
C ASN A 72 30.49 -11.95 -29.98
N ASN A 73 29.95 -12.78 -29.07
CA ASN A 73 28.87 -13.71 -29.36
C ASN A 73 27.83 -13.72 -28.24
N LYS A 74 26.82 -12.84 -28.40
CA LYS A 74 25.78 -12.64 -27.39
C LYS A 74 24.92 -13.89 -27.15
N GLU A 75 24.66 -14.69 -28.18
CA GLU A 75 23.86 -15.93 -28.02
C GLU A 75 24.59 -16.94 -27.14
N LYS A 76 25.87 -17.18 -27.42
CA LYS A 76 26.70 -18.09 -26.62
C LYS A 76 26.91 -17.57 -25.20
N GLN A 77 27.02 -16.26 -25.04
CA GLN A 77 27.09 -15.60 -23.73
C GLN A 77 25.84 -15.87 -22.88
N GLN A 78 24.66 -15.68 -23.46
CA GLN A 78 23.37 -15.92 -22.76
C GLN A 78 23.19 -17.41 -22.43
N GLN A 79 23.58 -18.30 -23.32
CA GLN A 79 23.50 -19.74 -23.12
C GLN A 79 24.41 -20.18 -21.95
N GLU A 80 25.67 -19.77 -21.94
CA GLU A 80 26.61 -20.10 -20.88
C GLU A 80 26.21 -19.50 -19.52
N ILE A 81 25.60 -18.30 -19.50
CA ILE A 81 25.05 -17.71 -18.28
C ILE A 81 23.85 -18.54 -17.79
N ALA A 82 22.95 -18.95 -18.68
CA ALA A 82 21.81 -19.79 -18.32
C ALA A 82 22.26 -21.15 -17.78
N ASP A 83 23.26 -21.77 -18.41
CA ASP A 83 23.85 -23.04 -17.97
C ASP A 83 24.54 -22.90 -16.61
N LEU A 84 25.22 -21.77 -16.38
CA LEU A 84 25.84 -21.48 -15.08
C LEU A 84 24.74 -21.41 -13.98
N TYR A 85 23.65 -20.71 -14.21
CA TYR A 85 22.53 -20.65 -13.27
C TYR A 85 21.88 -22.00 -13.03
N ALA A 86 21.73 -22.80 -14.08
CA ALA A 86 21.17 -24.15 -13.99
C ALA A 86 22.06 -25.09 -13.18
N ARG A 87 23.39 -25.06 -13.41
CA ARG A 87 24.37 -25.89 -12.67
C ARG A 87 24.46 -25.55 -11.19
N GLU A 88 24.36 -24.25 -10.85
CA GLU A 88 24.39 -23.78 -9.44
C GLU A 88 22.99 -23.86 -8.77
N GLY A 89 21.97 -24.34 -9.48
CA GLY A 89 20.60 -24.48 -8.96
C GLY A 89 19.96 -23.16 -8.55
N VAL A 90 20.35 -22.06 -9.19
CA VAL A 90 19.85 -20.71 -8.91
C VAL A 90 18.93 -20.27 -10.04
N ASN A 91 17.69 -19.99 -9.72
CA ASN A 91 16.74 -19.44 -10.69
C ASN A 91 16.71 -17.91 -10.54
N PRO A 92 17.16 -17.13 -11.56
CA PRO A 92 17.18 -15.67 -11.49
C PRO A 92 15.74 -15.07 -11.38
N MET A 93 14.74 -15.75 -11.94
CA MET A 93 13.34 -15.32 -11.86
C MET A 93 12.77 -15.44 -10.45
N SER A 94 13.23 -16.41 -9.64
CA SER A 94 12.67 -16.59 -8.29
C SER A 94 12.98 -15.42 -7.36
N GLY A 95 14.14 -14.79 -7.50
CA GLY A 95 14.49 -13.60 -6.71
C GLY A 95 13.60 -12.39 -7.02
N CYS A 96 13.32 -12.16 -8.31
CA CYS A 96 12.45 -11.07 -8.76
C CYS A 96 10.99 -11.29 -8.30
N LEU A 97 10.47 -12.51 -8.41
CA LEU A 97 9.08 -12.80 -8.07
C LEU A 97 8.75 -12.47 -6.61
N TRP A 98 9.65 -12.80 -5.70
CA TRP A 98 9.50 -12.47 -4.26
C TRP A 98 9.59 -10.97 -3.98
N SER A 99 10.30 -10.22 -4.82
CA SER A 99 10.39 -8.76 -4.71
C SER A 99 9.08 -8.04 -5.06
N PHE A 100 8.22 -8.67 -5.87
CA PHE A 100 6.89 -8.14 -6.22
C PHE A 100 5.81 -8.44 -5.18
N LEU A 101 6.06 -9.32 -4.21
CA LEU A 101 5.07 -9.71 -3.19
C LEU A 101 4.54 -8.52 -2.35
N PRO A 102 5.34 -7.51 -1.96
CA PRO A 102 4.84 -6.33 -1.25
C PRO A 102 3.99 -5.40 -2.09
N PHE A 103 4.04 -5.49 -3.43
CA PHE A 103 3.38 -4.55 -4.34
C PHE A 103 1.84 -4.53 -4.19
N PRO A 104 1.14 -5.67 -4.17
CA PRO A 104 -0.30 -5.69 -3.94
C PRO A 104 -0.70 -5.08 -2.59
N ILE A 105 0.12 -5.28 -1.55
CA ILE A 105 -0.11 -4.73 -0.21
C ILE A 105 0.05 -3.20 -0.21
N LEU A 106 1.09 -2.70 -0.88
CA LEU A 106 1.32 -1.26 -1.06
C LEU A 106 0.15 -0.60 -1.80
N ILE A 107 -0.35 -1.24 -2.86
CA ILE A 107 -1.52 -0.76 -3.60
C ILE A 107 -2.76 -0.75 -2.71
N ALA A 108 -2.99 -1.82 -1.94
CA ALA A 108 -4.11 -1.88 -1.01
C ALA A 108 -4.03 -0.77 0.05
N LEU A 109 -2.85 -0.57 0.66
CA LEU A 109 -2.63 0.49 1.66
C LEU A 109 -2.85 1.88 1.04
N TYR A 110 -2.36 2.10 -0.18
CA TYR A 110 -2.59 3.34 -0.91
C TYR A 110 -4.09 3.65 -1.08
N TYR A 111 -4.91 2.66 -1.46
CA TYR A 111 -6.36 2.84 -1.58
C TYR A 111 -7.04 3.06 -0.23
N ILE A 112 -6.62 2.37 0.83
CA ILE A 112 -7.17 2.54 2.19
C ILE A 112 -6.92 3.95 2.69
N ILE A 113 -5.71 4.50 2.49
CA ILE A 113 -5.36 5.86 2.90
C ILE A 113 -6.08 6.89 2.04
N ARG A 114 -6.09 6.72 0.72
CA ARG A 114 -6.63 7.69 -0.22
C ARG A 114 -8.16 7.79 -0.18
N THR A 115 -8.83 6.67 0.07
CA THR A 115 -10.31 6.59 0.04
C THR A 115 -10.84 5.96 1.33
N PRO A 116 -10.71 6.65 2.45
CA PRO A 116 -11.04 6.12 3.77
C PRO A 116 -12.51 5.77 3.93
N LEU A 117 -13.43 6.56 3.40
CA LEU A 117 -14.86 6.26 3.46
C LEU A 117 -15.18 4.93 2.75
N ARG A 118 -14.58 4.71 1.59
CA ARG A 118 -14.86 3.52 0.77
C ARG A 118 -14.18 2.26 1.30
N PHE A 119 -12.88 2.30 1.57
CA PHE A 119 -12.10 1.11 1.91
C PHE A 119 -11.88 0.93 3.41
N PHE A 120 -11.58 1.98 4.16
CA PHE A 120 -11.37 1.87 5.60
C PHE A 120 -12.70 1.69 6.36
N MET A 121 -13.71 2.52 6.07
CA MET A 121 -15.04 2.44 6.71
C MET A 121 -15.98 1.46 6.00
N ASN A 122 -15.65 1.03 4.77
CA ASN A 122 -16.43 0.11 3.94
C ASN A 122 -17.86 0.62 3.66
N LEU A 123 -18.01 1.93 3.42
CA LEU A 123 -19.31 2.54 3.10
C LEU A 123 -19.64 2.31 1.62
N SER A 124 -20.94 2.24 1.31
CA SER A 124 -21.41 2.17 -0.06
C SER A 124 -21.28 3.53 -0.78
N ASN A 125 -21.28 3.53 -2.10
CA ASN A 125 -21.19 4.78 -2.85
C ASN A 125 -22.39 5.69 -2.59
N GLU A 126 -23.56 5.11 -2.38
CA GLU A 126 -24.80 5.85 -2.06
C GLU A 126 -24.62 6.62 -0.75
N VAL A 127 -24.17 5.94 0.30
CA VAL A 127 -23.91 6.57 1.62
C VAL A 127 -22.82 7.63 1.53
N ILE A 128 -21.76 7.40 0.75
CA ILE A 128 -20.70 8.40 0.53
C ILE A 128 -21.27 9.65 -0.16
N THR A 129 -22.18 9.49 -1.12
CA THR A 129 -22.85 10.62 -1.78
C THR A 129 -23.70 11.40 -0.78
N GLU A 130 -24.52 10.74 0.02
CA GLU A 130 -25.33 11.39 1.07
C GLU A 130 -24.48 12.15 2.09
N ILE A 131 -23.34 11.57 2.50
CA ILE A 131 -22.37 12.23 3.38
C ILE A 131 -21.80 13.48 2.71
N THR A 132 -21.45 13.38 1.43
CA THR A 132 -20.91 14.51 0.66
C THR A 132 -21.94 15.63 0.52
N ASP A 133 -23.18 15.29 0.20
CA ASP A 133 -24.28 16.26 0.08
C ASP A 133 -24.55 16.99 1.41
N LEU A 134 -24.51 16.25 2.53
CA LEU A 134 -24.63 16.84 3.86
C LEU A 134 -23.44 17.77 4.16
N ALA A 135 -22.20 17.35 3.85
CA ALA A 135 -21.02 18.17 4.04
C ALA A 135 -21.08 19.46 3.22
N VAL A 136 -21.50 19.38 1.96
CA VAL A 136 -21.70 20.56 1.10
C VAL A 136 -22.73 21.50 1.70
N SER A 137 -23.82 21.00 2.25
CA SER A 137 -24.84 21.81 2.92
C SER A 137 -24.30 22.53 4.18
N LEU A 138 -23.25 21.98 4.81
CA LEU A 138 -22.56 22.56 5.96
C LEU A 138 -21.37 23.47 5.57
N GLY A 139 -21.15 23.67 4.27
CA GLY A 139 -20.12 24.58 3.75
C GLY A 139 -18.84 23.89 3.26
N TYR A 140 -18.82 22.56 3.17
CA TYR A 140 -17.69 21.86 2.55
C TYR A 140 -17.54 22.26 1.09
N THR A 141 -16.34 22.63 0.71
CA THR A 141 -15.99 22.91 -0.69
C THR A 141 -14.85 21.98 -1.10
N ALA A 142 -15.11 21.07 -2.02
CA ALA A 142 -14.08 20.19 -2.52
C ALA A 142 -12.94 21.00 -3.17
N PRO A 143 -11.68 20.72 -2.88
CA PRO A 143 -10.55 21.39 -3.52
C PRO A 143 -10.59 21.14 -5.03
N ALA A 144 -10.69 22.19 -5.82
CA ALA A 144 -10.85 22.12 -7.29
C ALA A 144 -9.70 21.37 -8.02
N ALA A 145 -8.56 21.20 -7.38
CA ALA A 145 -7.35 20.70 -8.00
C ALA A 145 -7.15 19.18 -7.92
N ASN A 146 -7.88 18.42 -7.08
CA ASN A 146 -7.44 17.05 -6.81
C ASN A 146 -8.54 16.11 -6.30
N ASN A 147 -9.46 15.74 -7.19
CA ASN A 147 -10.47 14.70 -6.90
C ASN A 147 -9.88 13.39 -6.37
N ALA A 148 -8.55 13.20 -6.50
CA ALA A 148 -7.86 12.02 -6.06
C ALA A 148 -7.82 11.85 -4.54
N TYR A 149 -7.84 12.94 -3.78
CA TYR A 149 -7.76 12.98 -2.31
C TYR A 149 -9.01 13.57 -1.66
N GLU A 150 -10.09 13.71 -2.40
CA GLU A 150 -11.35 14.30 -1.95
C GLU A 150 -11.87 13.65 -0.66
N GLN A 151 -11.79 12.33 -0.54
CA GLN A 151 -12.26 11.63 0.65
C GLN A 151 -11.42 11.92 1.90
N ILE A 152 -10.15 12.26 1.76
CA ILE A 152 -9.30 12.67 2.89
C ILE A 152 -9.77 14.02 3.42
N TYR A 153 -9.94 15.01 2.54
CA TYR A 153 -10.43 16.33 2.93
C TYR A 153 -11.86 16.28 3.46
N LEU A 154 -12.70 15.41 2.86
CA LEU A 154 -14.06 15.21 3.33
C LEU A 154 -14.09 14.59 4.74
N THR A 155 -13.24 13.60 5.02
CA THR A 155 -13.17 12.99 6.35
C THR A 155 -12.58 13.92 7.39
N ASP A 156 -11.63 14.78 7.02
CA ASP A 156 -11.10 15.84 7.88
C ASP A 156 -12.19 16.86 8.24
N PHE A 157 -12.95 17.32 7.24
CA PHE A 157 -14.11 18.18 7.46
C PHE A 157 -15.18 17.53 8.36
N ILE A 158 -15.42 16.21 8.19
CA ILE A 158 -16.35 15.46 9.04
C ILE A 158 -15.86 15.43 10.48
N HIS A 159 -14.54 15.26 10.70
CA HIS A 159 -13.94 15.31 12.04
C HIS A 159 -14.23 16.65 12.73
N ASP A 160 -13.95 17.76 12.06
CA ASP A 160 -14.22 19.11 12.57
C ASP A 160 -15.70 19.37 12.87
N HIS A 161 -16.60 18.72 12.14
CA HIS A 161 -18.06 18.89 12.26
C HIS A 161 -18.75 17.63 12.79
N TRP A 162 -18.03 16.78 13.52
CA TRP A 162 -18.49 15.45 13.94
C TRP A 162 -19.91 15.44 14.55
N ALA A 163 -20.25 16.43 15.37
CA ALA A 163 -21.55 16.54 15.99
C ALA A 163 -22.74 16.55 14.97
N SER A 164 -22.48 17.00 13.75
CA SER A 164 -23.48 17.05 12.67
C SER A 164 -23.65 15.72 11.94
N PHE A 165 -22.65 14.83 12.03
CA PHE A 165 -22.62 13.54 11.34
C PHE A 165 -22.85 12.35 12.27
N ALA A 166 -22.52 12.49 13.54
CA ALA A 166 -22.62 11.42 14.54
C ALA A 166 -24.01 10.80 14.58
N GLY A 167 -24.06 9.46 14.43
CA GLY A 167 -25.29 8.68 14.50
C GLY A 167 -26.22 8.77 13.29
N LYS A 168 -25.86 9.53 12.24
CA LYS A 168 -26.69 9.64 11.03
C LYS A 168 -26.37 8.57 10.00
N PHE A 169 -25.12 8.12 9.95
CA PHE A 169 -24.66 7.16 8.96
C PHE A 169 -24.04 5.95 9.68
N ASP A 170 -24.60 4.77 9.39
CA ASP A 170 -24.10 3.53 10.00
C ASP A 170 -22.71 3.19 9.43
N GLY A 171 -21.77 2.90 10.31
CA GLY A 171 -20.38 2.59 9.95
C GLY A 171 -19.47 3.80 9.73
N LEU A 172 -19.97 5.04 9.84
CA LEU A 172 -19.14 6.24 9.83
C LEU A 172 -18.34 6.32 11.13
N ILE A 173 -17.05 6.58 11.00
CA ILE A 173 -16.10 6.65 12.12
C ILE A 173 -15.46 8.03 12.10
N ASP A 174 -15.33 8.64 13.28
CA ASP A 174 -14.56 9.86 13.47
C ASP A 174 -13.07 9.57 13.28
N LEU A 175 -12.47 10.12 12.22
CA LEU A 175 -11.07 9.92 11.86
C LEU A 175 -10.27 11.16 12.25
N ASP A 176 -9.47 11.04 13.31
CA ASP A 176 -8.49 12.04 13.68
C ASP A 176 -7.17 11.79 12.94
N TYR A 177 -6.82 12.72 12.05
CA TYR A 177 -5.56 12.71 11.29
C TYR A 177 -4.40 13.34 12.04
N SER A 178 -4.60 13.84 13.26
CA SER A 178 -3.51 14.39 14.07
C SER A 178 -2.57 13.28 14.54
N PHE A 179 -1.28 13.47 14.31
CA PHE A 179 -0.24 12.55 14.75
C PHE A 179 1.01 13.32 15.14
N LEU A 180 1.42 13.23 16.41
CA LEU A 180 2.59 13.93 16.97
C LEU A 180 2.59 15.47 16.73
N GLY A 181 1.40 16.07 16.70
CA GLY A 181 1.25 17.51 16.45
C GLY A 181 1.32 17.89 14.96
N ILE A 182 1.29 16.90 14.06
CA ILE A 182 1.23 17.10 12.63
C ILE A 182 -0.15 16.62 12.15
N ASP A 183 -0.83 17.43 11.37
CA ASP A 183 -2.03 17.04 10.66
C ASP A 183 -1.64 16.31 9.36
N LEU A 184 -2.00 15.02 9.29
CA LEU A 184 -1.70 14.16 8.15
C LEU A 184 -2.61 14.41 6.93
N ALA A 185 -3.72 15.15 7.11
CA ALA A 185 -4.63 15.53 6.03
C ALA A 185 -4.19 16.85 5.36
N SER A 186 -3.40 17.67 6.04
CA SER A 186 -2.94 18.95 5.53
C SER A 186 -1.85 18.79 4.46
N GLN A 187 -1.89 19.66 3.43
CA GLN A 187 -0.78 19.76 2.48
C GLN A 187 0.35 20.57 3.12
N PRO A 188 1.62 20.11 2.99
CA PRO A 188 2.75 20.94 3.40
C PRO A 188 2.72 22.24 2.61
N SER A 189 2.67 23.37 3.32
CA SER A 189 2.78 24.69 2.69
C SER A 189 4.13 24.79 1.96
N GLN A 190 4.08 25.04 0.66
CA GLN A 190 5.27 25.36 -0.14
C GLN A 190 5.81 26.72 0.23
#